data_2203b1402eff66c39fd3ccf1dd55dca6
#
_entry.id   2203b1402eff66c39fd3ccf1dd55dca6
#
_cell.length_a   1.000
_cell.length_b   1.000
_cell.length_c   1.000
_cell.angle_alpha   90.00
_cell.angle_beta   90.00
_cell.angle_gamma   90.00
#
_symmetry.space_group_name_H-M   'P 1'
#
loop_
_entity.id
_entity.type
_entity.pdbx_description
1 polymer ?
#
loop_
_entity_poly.entity_id
_entity_poly.type
_entity_poly.pdbx_seq_one_letter_code
_entity_poly.pdbx_strand_id
1 'polypeptide(L)'
;MTSHTGTQAHHYLNLPDARTVTTHAVRAAAQALDTTIQHNGILCLTADPGIGKTFTLHTLLDQRPHLPALRLLARPQARPDDLRHSLHDALGLAGSPPKDPGICDDYLRHTLHEPHRIIAIDEAHQLSAACIEYIRYLYDDPTPHITLVLLASQPRLRALQAKPALASRVTTWHTMDPLTLTETLTAIPALHPAWERIAPETISKLDATWAGGNLRRWAALTHRLLTHQRRTPHQPTTPAALLRPLQPTRVAPTP
;
A
#
# COMPACT_ATOMS: atom_id res chain seq x y z
N MET A 1 11.96 4.93 -26.09
CA MET A 1 12.49 4.00 -25.07
C MET A 1 12.12 4.58 -23.72
N THR A 2 10.97 4.21 -23.20
CA THR A 2 10.41 4.73 -21.93
C THR A 2 10.82 3.79 -20.81
N SER A 3 11.60 4.29 -19.89
CA SER A 3 12.14 3.59 -18.72
C SER A 3 11.02 3.20 -17.74
N HIS A 4 10.64 1.93 -17.72
CA HIS A 4 9.69 1.36 -16.75
C HIS A 4 10.37 0.95 -15.42
N THR A 5 11.35 1.71 -14.93
CA THR A 5 12.17 1.31 -13.76
C THR A 5 11.56 1.62 -12.39
N GLY A 6 10.48 2.41 -12.29
CA GLY A 6 9.91 2.81 -10.98
C GLY A 6 8.93 1.82 -10.36
N THR A 7 8.21 1.03 -11.16
CA THR A 7 7.02 0.27 -10.70
C THR A 7 7.36 -1.09 -10.09
N GLN A 8 8.53 -1.67 -10.39
CA GLN A 8 8.93 -2.97 -9.83
C GLN A 8 9.32 -2.91 -8.34
N ALA A 9 9.76 -1.76 -7.84
CA ALA A 9 10.26 -1.62 -6.47
C ALA A 9 9.20 -1.88 -5.36
N HIS A 10 7.92 -1.84 -5.72
CA HIS A 10 6.82 -1.99 -4.75
C HIS A 10 6.09 -3.34 -4.84
N HIS A 11 6.47 -4.22 -5.75
CA HIS A 11 5.76 -5.48 -5.94
C HIS A 11 6.06 -6.47 -4.81
N TYR A 12 5.02 -7.06 -4.21
CA TYR A 12 5.10 -7.89 -3.00
C TYR A 12 6.14 -9.04 -3.04
N LEU A 13 6.30 -9.69 -4.18
CA LEU A 13 7.24 -10.82 -4.35
C LEU A 13 8.37 -10.48 -5.33
N ASN A 14 8.53 -9.22 -5.71
CA ASN A 14 9.49 -8.83 -6.75
C ASN A 14 9.45 -9.78 -7.97
N LEU A 15 8.24 -10.06 -8.45
CA LEU A 15 8.03 -10.99 -9.56
C LEU A 15 8.61 -10.38 -10.84
N PRO A 16 9.51 -11.08 -11.53
CA PRO A 16 10.00 -10.63 -12.83
C PRO A 16 8.81 -10.55 -13.80
N ASP A 17 8.84 -9.58 -14.72
CA ASP A 17 7.80 -9.35 -15.73
C ASP A 17 6.40 -9.01 -15.21
N ALA A 18 6.25 -8.76 -13.90
CA ALA A 18 4.98 -8.27 -13.35
C ALA A 18 4.69 -6.85 -13.85
N ARG A 19 3.42 -6.62 -14.21
CA ARG A 19 2.92 -5.34 -14.73
C ARG A 19 1.95 -4.72 -13.73
N THR A 20 1.90 -3.41 -13.69
CA THR A 20 0.87 -2.70 -12.92
C THR A 20 -0.46 -2.77 -13.66
N VAL A 21 -1.52 -3.14 -12.93
CA VAL A 21 -2.87 -3.19 -13.48
C VAL A 21 -3.75 -2.18 -12.76
N THR A 22 -4.47 -1.36 -13.53
CA THR A 22 -5.42 -0.39 -12.99
C THR A 22 -6.79 -1.05 -12.82
N THR A 23 -7.13 -1.44 -11.61
CA THR A 23 -8.43 -2.04 -11.24
C THR A 23 -9.46 -0.96 -10.89
N HIS A 24 -10.72 -1.35 -10.69
CA HIS A 24 -11.75 -0.45 -10.19
C HIS A 24 -11.35 0.16 -8.83
N ALA A 25 -10.87 -0.66 -7.91
CA ALA A 25 -10.41 -0.21 -6.59
C ALA A 25 -9.28 0.82 -6.67
N VAL A 26 -8.33 0.66 -7.61
CA VAL A 26 -7.25 1.64 -7.85
C VAL A 26 -7.80 2.96 -8.38
N ARG A 27 -8.75 2.92 -9.33
CA ARG A 27 -9.39 4.14 -9.87
C ARG A 27 -10.19 4.89 -8.81
N ALA A 28 -10.96 4.17 -8.01
CA ALA A 28 -11.74 4.77 -6.92
C ALA A 28 -10.84 5.37 -5.84
N ALA A 29 -9.74 4.70 -5.49
CA ALA A 29 -8.73 5.24 -4.57
C ALA A 29 -8.05 6.50 -5.15
N ALA A 30 -7.79 6.54 -6.46
CA ALA A 30 -7.26 7.73 -7.13
C ALA A 30 -8.21 8.93 -7.02
N GLN A 31 -9.49 8.73 -7.29
CA GLN A 31 -10.51 9.78 -7.16
C GLN A 31 -10.64 10.27 -5.72
N ALA A 32 -10.65 9.35 -4.74
CA ALA A 32 -10.68 9.70 -3.33
C ALA A 32 -9.46 10.53 -2.92
N LEU A 33 -8.28 10.18 -3.42
CA LEU A 33 -7.04 10.92 -3.17
C LEU A 33 -7.11 12.32 -3.82
N ASP A 34 -7.52 12.44 -5.08
CA ASP A 34 -7.61 13.72 -5.79
C ASP A 34 -8.59 14.68 -5.10
N THR A 35 -9.77 14.19 -4.71
CA THR A 35 -10.73 14.97 -3.93
C THR A 35 -10.13 15.42 -2.59
N THR A 36 -9.39 14.55 -1.92
CA THR A 36 -8.77 14.88 -0.63
C THR A 36 -7.68 15.95 -0.79
N ILE A 37 -6.85 15.85 -1.84
CA ILE A 37 -5.81 16.85 -2.16
C ILE A 37 -6.43 18.22 -2.42
N GLN A 38 -7.51 18.29 -3.21
CA GLN A 38 -8.19 19.55 -3.54
C GLN A 38 -8.69 20.32 -2.30
N HIS A 39 -8.97 19.60 -1.21
CA HIS A 39 -9.50 20.18 0.03
C HIS A 39 -8.47 20.22 1.17
N ASN A 40 -7.20 19.91 0.91
CA ASN A 40 -6.18 19.74 1.96
C ASN A 40 -6.68 18.82 3.10
N GLY A 41 -7.42 17.79 2.74
CA GLY A 41 -8.18 16.96 3.67
C GLY A 41 -7.39 15.78 4.24
N ILE A 42 -8.12 14.90 4.94
CA ILE A 42 -7.61 13.64 5.45
C ILE A 42 -8.34 12.48 4.75
N LEU A 43 -7.59 11.64 4.04
CA LEU A 43 -8.08 10.38 3.47
C LEU A 43 -7.71 9.22 4.40
N CYS A 44 -8.68 8.45 4.82
CA CYS A 44 -8.44 7.15 5.43
C CYS A 44 -8.69 6.04 4.39
N LEU A 45 -7.63 5.44 3.88
CA LEU A 45 -7.67 4.37 2.89
C LEU A 45 -7.53 3.02 3.59
N THR A 46 -8.57 2.19 3.50
CA THR A 46 -8.63 0.89 4.14
C THR A 46 -8.76 -0.24 3.13
N ALA A 47 -8.29 -1.40 3.50
CA ALA A 47 -8.48 -2.64 2.73
C ALA A 47 -8.16 -3.85 3.61
N ASP A 48 -8.65 -5.00 3.22
CA ASP A 48 -8.17 -6.26 3.78
C ASP A 48 -6.68 -6.49 3.45
N PRO A 49 -5.97 -7.24 4.29
CA PRO A 49 -4.57 -7.57 4.02
C PRO A 49 -4.39 -8.25 2.66
N GLY A 50 -3.51 -7.69 1.83
CA GLY A 50 -3.17 -8.26 0.52
C GLY A 50 -3.98 -7.73 -0.67
N ILE A 51 -4.93 -6.82 -0.49
CA ILE A 51 -5.68 -6.16 -1.60
C ILE A 51 -4.79 -5.19 -2.40
N GLY A 52 -3.65 -4.77 -1.86
CA GLY A 52 -2.71 -3.90 -2.56
C GLY A 52 -2.74 -2.43 -2.14
N LYS A 53 -3.33 -2.10 -0.98
CA LYS A 53 -3.47 -0.75 -0.42
C LYS A 53 -2.18 0.08 -0.50
N THR A 54 -1.09 -0.41 0.10
CA THR A 54 0.22 0.26 0.12
C THR A 54 0.79 0.43 -1.28
N PHE A 55 0.71 -0.62 -2.12
CA PHE A 55 1.13 -0.57 -3.51
C PHE A 55 0.35 0.49 -4.31
N THR A 56 -0.97 0.51 -4.17
CA THR A 56 -1.85 1.49 -4.83
C THR A 56 -1.45 2.90 -4.44
N LEU A 57 -1.32 3.18 -3.14
CA LEU A 57 -0.94 4.53 -2.71
C LEU A 57 0.42 4.95 -3.28
N HIS A 58 1.44 4.08 -3.20
CA HIS A 58 2.76 4.40 -3.76
C HIS A 58 2.68 4.69 -5.26
N THR A 59 1.95 3.87 -6.02
CA THR A 59 1.75 4.09 -7.46
C THR A 59 1.05 5.42 -7.74
N LEU A 60 0.02 5.76 -6.97
CA LEU A 60 -0.71 7.03 -7.12
C LEU A 60 0.14 8.24 -6.78
N LEU A 61 1.00 8.14 -5.77
CA LEU A 61 1.93 9.20 -5.41
C LEU A 61 3.02 9.39 -6.47
N ASP A 62 3.56 8.30 -7.01
CA ASP A 62 4.58 8.34 -8.08
C ASP A 62 4.03 8.95 -9.39
N GLN A 63 2.71 8.86 -9.62
CA GLN A 63 2.02 9.51 -10.74
C GLN A 63 1.81 11.03 -10.53
N ARG A 64 2.12 11.57 -9.34
CA ARG A 64 1.97 12.99 -8.97
C ARG A 64 3.30 13.61 -8.52
N PRO A 65 4.34 13.60 -9.38
CA PRO A 65 5.69 14.05 -9.00
C PRO A 65 5.76 15.53 -8.62
N HIS A 66 4.75 16.32 -8.99
CA HIS A 66 4.62 17.73 -8.62
C HIS A 66 4.16 17.93 -7.17
N LEU A 67 3.68 16.87 -6.48
CA LEU A 67 3.27 16.90 -5.08
C LEU A 67 4.25 16.05 -4.26
N PRO A 68 5.17 16.67 -3.53
CA PRO A 68 6.09 15.93 -2.67
C PRO A 68 5.32 15.09 -1.64
N ALA A 69 5.68 13.81 -1.53
CA ALA A 69 5.02 12.89 -0.63
C ALA A 69 5.99 12.34 0.41
N LEU A 70 5.66 12.55 1.69
CA LEU A 70 6.35 11.98 2.84
C LEU A 70 5.70 10.63 3.19
N ARG A 71 6.48 9.57 3.18
CA ARG A 71 5.98 8.20 3.45
C ARG A 71 6.48 7.76 4.82
N LEU A 72 5.55 7.61 5.75
CA LEU A 72 5.83 7.20 7.12
C LEU A 72 5.23 5.83 7.39
N LEU A 73 5.88 5.04 8.24
CA LEU A 73 5.37 3.78 8.75
C LEU A 73 5.07 3.93 10.24
N ALA A 74 3.82 3.78 10.62
CA ALA A 74 3.45 3.77 12.03
C ALA A 74 4.02 2.52 12.71
N ARG A 75 4.73 2.73 13.83
CA ARG A 75 5.29 1.65 14.65
C ARG A 75 4.39 1.42 15.87
N PRO A 76 4.26 0.17 16.34
CA PRO A 76 3.56 -0.10 17.60
C PRO A 76 4.20 0.71 18.75
N GLN A 77 3.34 1.30 19.60
CA GLN A 77 3.78 2.08 20.77
C GLN A 77 4.66 3.31 20.45
N ALA A 78 4.68 3.78 19.20
CA ALA A 78 5.37 5.01 18.84
C ALA A 78 4.91 6.19 19.71
N ARG A 79 5.85 7.07 20.03
CA ARG A 79 5.63 8.34 20.74
C ARG A 79 5.62 9.49 19.74
N PRO A 80 5.12 10.67 20.11
CA PRO A 80 5.19 11.86 19.26
C PRO A 80 6.61 12.17 18.78
N ASP A 81 7.63 11.93 19.62
CA ASP A 81 9.05 12.14 19.25
C ASP A 81 9.48 11.20 18.09
N ASP A 82 8.99 9.97 18.06
CA ASP A 82 9.28 9.06 16.95
C ASP A 82 8.66 9.59 15.63
N LEU A 83 7.49 10.23 15.70
CA LEU A 83 6.90 10.90 14.53
C LEU A 83 7.67 12.15 14.11
N ARG A 84 8.15 12.98 15.07
CA ARG A 84 9.02 14.13 14.78
C ARG A 84 10.27 13.69 14.02
N HIS A 85 10.95 12.65 14.53
CA HIS A 85 12.11 12.08 13.87
C HIS A 85 11.79 11.55 12.47
N SER A 86 10.69 10.80 12.34
CA SER A 86 10.27 10.24 11.05
C SER A 86 9.92 11.33 10.03
N LEU A 87 9.29 12.42 10.46
CA LEU A 87 9.00 13.57 9.62
C LEU A 87 10.27 14.32 9.21
N HIS A 88 11.18 14.55 10.18
CA HIS A 88 12.47 15.19 9.94
C HIS A 88 13.28 14.43 8.88
N ASP A 89 13.39 13.11 9.05
CA ASP A 89 14.10 12.23 8.12
C ASP A 89 13.42 12.19 6.73
N ALA A 90 12.09 12.08 6.70
CA ALA A 90 11.32 12.06 5.45
C ALA A 90 11.38 13.39 4.68
N LEU A 91 11.55 14.51 5.37
CA LEU A 91 11.79 15.82 4.79
C LEU A 91 13.22 16.00 4.27
N GLY A 92 14.12 15.05 4.56
CA GLY A 92 15.54 15.11 4.16
C GLY A 92 16.30 16.24 4.86
N LEU A 93 15.90 16.61 6.08
CA LEU A 93 16.53 17.69 6.83
C LEU A 93 17.91 17.29 7.34
N ALA A 94 18.85 18.22 7.31
CA ALA A 94 20.23 17.95 7.71
C ALA A 94 20.38 17.84 9.24
N GLY A 95 21.24 16.94 9.67
CA GLY A 95 21.57 16.76 11.09
C GLY A 95 20.51 15.98 11.86
N SER A 96 20.57 16.05 13.17
CA SER A 96 19.58 15.44 14.06
C SER A 96 18.46 16.44 14.37
N PRO A 97 17.21 15.98 14.54
CA PRO A 97 16.12 16.87 14.94
C PRO A 97 16.42 17.55 16.29
N PRO A 98 15.95 18.79 16.50
CA PRO A 98 16.06 19.48 17.77
C PRO A 98 15.56 18.62 18.94
N LYS A 99 16.30 18.61 20.04
CA LYS A 99 15.92 17.83 21.24
C LYS A 99 14.71 18.43 21.96
N ASP A 100 14.54 19.75 21.90
CA ASP A 100 13.37 20.41 22.45
C ASP A 100 12.16 20.18 21.53
N PRO A 101 11.05 19.61 22.03
CA PRO A 101 9.89 19.30 21.21
C PRO A 101 9.27 20.54 20.57
N GLY A 102 9.23 21.70 21.26
CA GLY A 102 8.66 22.94 20.74
C GLY A 102 9.48 23.48 19.57
N ILE A 103 10.80 23.53 19.73
CA ILE A 103 11.70 23.97 18.66
C ILE A 103 11.60 23.04 17.46
N CYS A 104 11.50 21.72 17.70
CA CYS A 104 11.34 20.74 16.64
C CYS A 104 10.01 20.94 15.90
N ASP A 105 8.92 21.17 16.62
CA ASP A 105 7.60 21.39 16.04
C ASP A 105 7.55 22.69 15.21
N ASP A 106 8.14 23.77 15.68
CA ASP A 106 8.24 25.02 14.93
C ASP A 106 9.03 24.84 13.63
N TYR A 107 10.14 24.11 13.71
CA TYR A 107 10.98 23.80 12.55
C TYR A 107 10.24 22.94 11.51
N LEU A 108 9.55 21.90 11.96
CA LEU A 108 8.75 21.02 11.10
C LEU A 108 7.59 21.79 10.46
N ARG A 109 6.83 22.59 11.21
CA ARG A 109 5.72 23.38 10.70
C ARG A 109 6.19 24.38 9.64
N HIS A 110 7.27 25.09 9.91
CA HIS A 110 7.86 26.01 8.94
C HIS A 110 8.27 25.30 7.64
N THR A 111 8.89 24.12 7.75
CA THR A 111 9.28 23.34 6.57
C THR A 111 8.10 22.75 5.82
N LEU A 112 7.00 22.44 6.52
CA LEU A 112 5.75 21.92 5.93
C LEU A 112 4.86 23.02 5.34
N HIS A 113 5.19 24.30 5.54
CA HIS A 113 4.42 25.41 5.01
C HIS A 113 4.39 25.40 3.48
N GLU A 114 5.54 25.25 2.84
CA GLU A 114 5.66 25.16 1.38
C GLU A 114 6.77 24.19 0.96
N PRO A 115 6.57 23.50 -0.16
CA PRO A 115 5.35 23.38 -0.98
C PRO A 115 4.28 22.53 -0.30
N HIS A 116 3.03 22.54 -0.84
CA HIS A 116 1.99 21.58 -0.43
C HIS A 116 2.51 20.15 -0.50
N ARG A 117 2.31 19.38 0.56
CA ARG A 117 2.82 18.00 0.68
C ARG A 117 1.74 17.00 1.05
N ILE A 118 1.93 15.77 0.61
CA ILE A 118 1.14 14.63 1.08
C ILE A 118 1.94 13.91 2.16
N ILE A 119 1.36 13.77 3.35
CA ILE A 119 1.91 12.92 4.42
C ILE A 119 1.13 11.62 4.42
N ALA A 120 1.76 10.54 3.99
CA ALA A 120 1.18 9.21 3.94
C ALA A 120 1.70 8.38 5.11
N ILE A 121 0.79 7.88 5.97
CA ILE A 121 1.14 7.07 7.13
C ILE A 121 0.59 5.66 6.94
N ASP A 122 1.47 4.70 6.70
CA ASP A 122 1.06 3.29 6.62
C ASP A 122 0.89 2.68 8.02
N GLU A 123 0.03 1.66 8.10
CA GLU A 123 -0.36 1.01 9.36
C GLU A 123 -0.87 1.99 10.43
N ALA A 124 -1.56 3.06 10.02
CA ALA A 124 -2.02 4.15 10.90
C ALA A 124 -2.84 3.69 12.12
N HIS A 125 -3.44 2.51 12.07
CA HIS A 125 -4.14 1.92 13.22
C HIS A 125 -3.21 1.57 14.40
N GLN A 126 -1.89 1.56 14.19
CA GLN A 126 -0.88 1.34 15.23
C GLN A 126 -0.52 2.63 15.99
N LEU A 127 -0.95 3.80 15.50
CA LEU A 127 -0.69 5.07 16.15
C LEU A 127 -1.28 5.10 17.57
N SER A 128 -0.46 5.51 18.54
CA SER A 128 -0.92 5.78 19.90
C SER A 128 -1.86 6.99 19.96
N ALA A 129 -2.62 7.14 21.02
CA ALA A 129 -3.46 8.33 21.21
C ALA A 129 -2.63 9.63 21.18
N ALA A 130 -1.45 9.63 21.79
CA ALA A 130 -0.55 10.78 21.79
C ALA A 130 -0.04 11.12 20.38
N CYS A 131 0.26 10.11 19.54
CA CYS A 131 0.64 10.34 18.14
C CYS A 131 -0.52 10.91 17.32
N ILE A 132 -1.74 10.48 17.57
CA ILE A 132 -2.93 11.02 16.89
C ILE A 132 -3.18 12.46 17.29
N GLU A 133 -3.05 12.81 18.58
CA GLU A 133 -3.13 14.20 19.02
C GLU A 133 -2.01 15.06 18.39
N TYR A 134 -0.82 14.51 18.24
CA TYR A 134 0.28 15.21 17.57
C TYR A 134 -0.01 15.43 16.08
N ILE A 135 -0.53 14.43 15.38
CA ILE A 135 -0.94 14.56 13.97
C ILE A 135 -2.05 15.61 13.85
N ARG A 136 -3.03 15.59 14.77
CA ARG A 136 -4.09 16.62 14.84
C ARG A 136 -3.51 18.00 15.02
N TYR A 137 -2.58 18.15 15.96
CA TYR A 137 -1.90 19.41 16.22
C TYR A 137 -1.22 19.96 14.97
N LEU A 138 -0.50 19.13 14.23
CA LEU A 138 0.12 19.54 12.96
C LEU A 138 -0.92 19.87 11.89
N TYR A 139 -2.02 19.14 11.83
CA TYR A 139 -3.04 19.32 10.80
C TYR A 139 -3.94 20.54 11.06
N ASP A 140 -4.27 20.81 12.32
CA ASP A 140 -5.12 21.96 12.72
C ASP A 140 -4.38 23.30 12.65
N ASP A 141 -3.07 23.31 12.55
CA ASP A 141 -2.27 24.52 12.38
C ASP A 141 -2.48 25.06 10.95
N PRO A 142 -2.85 26.34 10.77
CA PRO A 142 -3.08 26.92 9.46
C PRO A 142 -1.79 27.10 8.64
N THR A 143 -0.62 26.97 9.26
CA THR A 143 0.68 27.20 8.62
C THR A 143 1.06 26.07 7.64
N PRO A 144 1.00 24.76 7.99
CA PRO A 144 1.34 23.71 7.06
C PRO A 144 0.30 23.51 5.95
N HIS A 145 0.75 23.46 4.72
CA HIS A 145 -0.06 23.03 3.58
C HIS A 145 0.11 21.53 3.38
N ILE A 146 -0.72 20.72 4.05
CA ILE A 146 -0.60 19.25 4.02
C ILE A 146 -1.93 18.58 3.70
N THR A 147 -1.83 17.47 2.98
CA THR A 147 -2.88 16.45 2.84
C THR A 147 -2.43 15.22 3.60
N LEU A 148 -3.27 14.65 4.45
CA LEU A 148 -2.96 13.43 5.16
C LEU A 148 -3.60 12.22 4.47
N VAL A 149 -2.83 11.14 4.34
CA VAL A 149 -3.33 9.84 3.87
C VAL A 149 -2.99 8.77 4.91
N LEU A 150 -4.00 8.23 5.53
CA LEU A 150 -3.87 7.22 6.57
C LEU A 150 -4.25 5.86 6.00
N LEU A 151 -3.30 4.91 5.99
CA LEU A 151 -3.58 3.55 5.56
C LEU A 151 -3.80 2.65 6.76
N ALA A 152 -4.90 1.90 6.73
CA ALA A 152 -5.20 0.94 7.79
C ALA A 152 -5.75 -0.37 7.21
N SER A 153 -5.62 -1.46 7.96
CA SER A 153 -6.30 -2.70 7.62
C SER A 153 -7.77 -2.62 7.98
N GLN A 154 -8.65 -3.16 7.13
CA GLN A 154 -10.10 -3.14 7.32
C GLN A 154 -10.54 -3.65 8.70
N PRO A 155 -10.01 -4.77 9.24
CA PRO A 155 -10.36 -5.22 10.58
C PRO A 155 -10.02 -4.23 11.71
N ARG A 156 -9.11 -3.28 11.44
CA ARG A 156 -8.67 -2.26 12.42
C ARG A 156 -9.31 -0.89 12.20
N LEU A 157 -10.17 -0.74 11.20
CA LEU A 157 -10.85 0.52 10.87
C LEU A 157 -11.59 1.10 12.08
N ARG A 158 -12.34 0.25 12.81
CA ARG A 158 -13.08 0.67 14.01
C ARG A 158 -12.19 1.30 15.07
N ALA A 159 -10.95 0.86 15.20
CA ALA A 159 -9.99 1.42 16.17
C ALA A 159 -9.59 2.86 15.81
N LEU A 160 -9.53 3.21 14.53
CA LEU A 160 -9.32 4.59 14.07
C LEU A 160 -10.58 5.44 14.23
N GLN A 161 -11.73 4.90 13.84
CA GLN A 161 -13.02 5.58 13.95
C GLN A 161 -13.40 5.90 15.41
N ALA A 162 -12.96 5.06 16.35
CA ALA A 162 -13.16 5.26 17.78
C ALA A 162 -12.28 6.38 18.38
N LYS A 163 -11.47 7.08 17.58
CA LYS A 163 -10.61 8.18 18.02
C LYS A 163 -11.20 9.53 17.57
N PRO A 164 -11.98 10.23 18.41
CA PRO A 164 -12.74 11.41 18.00
C PRO A 164 -11.86 12.53 17.42
N ALA A 165 -10.67 12.72 18.00
CA ALA A 165 -9.71 13.72 17.56
C ALA A 165 -9.32 13.58 16.09
N LEU A 166 -9.28 12.36 15.58
CA LEU A 166 -8.97 12.06 14.18
C LEU A 166 -10.25 11.91 13.34
N ALA A 167 -11.20 11.12 13.83
CA ALA A 167 -12.39 10.73 13.07
C ALA A 167 -13.23 11.93 12.61
N SER A 168 -13.31 12.99 13.43
CA SER A 168 -14.02 14.24 13.11
C SER A 168 -13.36 15.06 11.99
N ARG A 169 -12.10 14.79 11.65
CA ARG A 169 -11.32 15.51 10.64
C ARG A 169 -11.13 14.73 9.35
N VAL A 170 -11.41 13.42 9.37
CA VAL A 170 -11.31 12.59 8.16
C VAL A 170 -12.36 13.03 7.16
N THR A 171 -11.90 13.59 6.06
CA THR A 171 -12.74 14.07 4.96
C THR A 171 -13.32 12.91 4.16
N THR A 172 -12.53 11.86 3.95
CA THR A 172 -12.91 10.73 3.13
C THR A 172 -12.49 9.41 3.77
N TRP A 173 -13.47 8.54 4.01
CA TRP A 173 -13.26 7.14 4.37
C TRP A 173 -13.45 6.31 3.12
N HIS A 174 -12.39 5.69 2.63
CA HIS A 174 -12.45 4.87 1.42
C HIS A 174 -11.94 3.45 1.70
N THR A 175 -12.72 2.45 1.29
CA THR A 175 -12.34 1.04 1.40
C THR A 175 -12.08 0.50 0.00
N MET A 176 -10.92 -0.13 -0.17
CA MET A 176 -10.59 -0.86 -1.40
C MET A 176 -11.11 -2.29 -1.30
N ASP A 177 -11.92 -2.67 -2.24
CA ASP A 177 -12.48 -4.01 -2.35
C ASP A 177 -11.53 -4.98 -3.08
N PRO A 178 -11.64 -6.29 -2.83
CA PRO A 178 -10.97 -7.30 -3.63
C PRO A 178 -11.45 -7.26 -5.09
N LEU A 179 -10.67 -7.85 -6.00
CA LEU A 179 -11.10 -8.01 -7.39
C LEU A 179 -12.39 -8.82 -7.46
N THR A 180 -13.35 -8.34 -8.24
CA THR A 180 -14.48 -9.17 -8.66
C THR A 180 -14.02 -10.29 -9.59
N LEU A 181 -14.83 -11.32 -9.80
CA LEU A 181 -14.47 -12.39 -10.75
C LEU A 181 -14.21 -11.83 -12.15
N THR A 182 -15.03 -10.91 -12.62
CA THR A 182 -14.86 -10.28 -13.93
C THR A 182 -13.54 -9.51 -14.02
N GLU A 183 -13.18 -8.77 -12.99
CA GLU A 183 -11.89 -8.08 -12.93
C GLU A 183 -10.73 -9.06 -12.84
N THR A 184 -10.86 -10.13 -12.07
CA THR A 184 -9.84 -11.17 -11.93
C THR A 184 -9.49 -11.78 -13.28
N LEU A 185 -10.50 -12.12 -14.10
CA LEU A 185 -10.30 -12.71 -15.42
C LEU A 185 -9.58 -11.78 -16.42
N THR A 186 -9.65 -10.47 -16.22
CA THR A 186 -8.95 -9.49 -17.07
C THR A 186 -7.64 -9.02 -16.45
N ALA A 187 -7.63 -8.78 -15.15
CA ALA A 187 -6.49 -8.22 -14.44
C ALA A 187 -5.33 -9.22 -14.27
N ILE A 188 -5.63 -10.50 -14.02
CA ILE A 188 -4.56 -11.48 -13.75
C ILE A 188 -3.73 -11.81 -14.99
N PRO A 189 -4.30 -12.03 -16.19
CA PRO A 189 -3.50 -12.12 -17.41
C PRO A 189 -2.71 -10.85 -17.72
N ALA A 190 -3.28 -9.68 -17.44
CA ALA A 190 -2.58 -8.41 -17.62
C ALA A 190 -1.44 -8.19 -16.61
N LEU A 191 -1.59 -8.73 -15.38
CA LEU A 191 -0.59 -8.63 -14.32
C LEU A 191 0.73 -9.34 -14.68
N HIS A 192 0.64 -10.51 -15.34
CA HIS A 192 1.83 -11.29 -15.65
C HIS A 192 1.62 -12.21 -16.86
N PRO A 193 2.58 -12.22 -17.84
CA PRO A 193 2.47 -13.00 -19.09
C PRO A 193 2.24 -14.49 -18.90
N ALA A 194 2.71 -15.08 -17.79
CA ALA A 194 2.51 -16.50 -17.51
C ALA A 194 1.02 -16.90 -17.43
N TRP A 195 0.12 -15.96 -17.18
CA TRP A 195 -1.32 -16.20 -17.11
C TRP A 195 -2.04 -16.08 -18.46
N GLU A 196 -1.42 -15.47 -19.48
CA GLU A 196 -2.05 -15.23 -20.79
C GLU A 196 -2.49 -16.53 -21.50
N ARG A 197 -1.79 -17.65 -21.21
CA ARG A 197 -2.08 -18.97 -21.79
C ARG A 197 -2.89 -19.89 -20.88
N ILE A 198 -3.32 -19.40 -19.72
CA ILE A 198 -4.11 -20.18 -18.76
C ILE A 198 -5.59 -19.95 -19.04
N ALA A 199 -6.33 -21.05 -19.15
CA ALA A 199 -7.77 -21.00 -19.43
C ALA A 199 -8.52 -20.20 -18.35
N PRO A 200 -9.50 -19.34 -18.73
CA PRO A 200 -10.29 -18.53 -17.80
C PRO A 200 -10.97 -19.35 -16.70
N GLU A 201 -11.39 -20.58 -17.00
CA GLU A 201 -12.00 -21.51 -16.05
C GLU A 201 -11.02 -21.90 -14.95
N THR A 202 -9.73 -22.03 -15.28
CA THR A 202 -8.67 -22.30 -14.30
C THR A 202 -8.46 -21.11 -13.39
N ILE A 203 -8.40 -19.89 -13.93
CA ILE A 203 -8.30 -18.65 -13.17
C ILE A 203 -9.52 -18.50 -12.25
N SER A 204 -10.73 -18.67 -12.78
CA SER A 204 -11.97 -18.61 -12.00
C SER A 204 -11.97 -19.62 -10.84
N LYS A 205 -11.54 -20.85 -11.08
CA LYS A 205 -11.48 -21.88 -10.04
C LYS A 205 -10.43 -21.58 -8.97
N LEU A 206 -9.28 -21.03 -9.35
CA LEU A 206 -8.24 -20.59 -8.42
C LEU A 206 -8.72 -19.43 -7.56
N ASP A 207 -9.44 -18.49 -8.16
CA ASP A 207 -10.02 -17.37 -7.43
C ASP A 207 -11.05 -17.83 -6.42
N ALA A 208 -12.05 -18.59 -6.86
CA ALA A 208 -13.12 -19.11 -6.00
C ALA A 208 -12.60 -20.00 -4.87
N THR A 209 -11.53 -20.78 -5.12
CA THR A 209 -11.02 -21.76 -4.15
C THR A 209 -10.04 -21.14 -3.16
N TRP A 210 -9.25 -20.16 -3.58
CA TRP A 210 -8.15 -19.69 -2.75
C TRP A 210 -7.87 -18.20 -2.80
N ALA A 211 -7.86 -17.55 -3.99
CA ALA A 211 -7.40 -16.18 -4.09
C ALA A 211 -8.45 -15.17 -3.61
N GLY A 212 -9.73 -15.34 -3.98
CA GLY A 212 -10.84 -14.48 -3.56
C GLY A 212 -10.59 -13.01 -3.89
N GLY A 213 -10.10 -12.71 -5.10
CA GLY A 213 -9.78 -11.36 -5.53
C GLY A 213 -8.58 -10.71 -4.84
N ASN A 214 -7.83 -11.45 -4.01
CA ASN A 214 -6.73 -10.92 -3.21
C ASN A 214 -5.41 -10.92 -4.00
N LEU A 215 -4.87 -9.74 -4.28
CA LEU A 215 -3.67 -9.56 -5.11
C LEU A 215 -2.42 -10.23 -4.53
N ARG A 216 -2.25 -10.26 -3.21
CA ARG A 216 -1.12 -10.96 -2.57
C ARG A 216 -1.20 -12.46 -2.80
N ARG A 217 -2.40 -13.04 -2.73
CA ARG A 217 -2.60 -14.45 -3.04
C ARG A 217 -2.36 -14.70 -4.53
N TRP A 218 -2.82 -13.84 -5.42
CA TRP A 218 -2.52 -13.93 -6.84
C TRP A 218 -1.02 -13.84 -7.14
N ALA A 219 -0.29 -12.94 -6.47
CA ALA A 219 1.17 -12.90 -6.58
C ALA A 219 1.83 -14.22 -6.14
N ALA A 220 1.36 -14.82 -5.05
CA ALA A 220 1.84 -16.13 -4.62
C ALA A 220 1.49 -17.26 -5.62
N LEU A 221 0.30 -17.22 -6.23
CA LEU A 221 -0.06 -18.16 -7.32
C LEU A 221 0.82 -17.97 -8.55
N THR A 222 1.14 -16.72 -8.90
CA THR A 222 2.05 -16.44 -10.02
C THR A 222 3.44 -17.02 -9.77
N HIS A 223 3.98 -16.85 -8.59
CA HIS A 223 5.26 -17.47 -8.21
C HIS A 223 5.20 -19.01 -8.29
N ARG A 224 4.10 -19.62 -7.85
CA ARG A 224 3.89 -21.07 -7.96
C ARG A 224 3.77 -21.51 -9.42
N LEU A 225 3.05 -20.76 -10.25
CA LEU A 225 2.92 -21.02 -11.67
C LEU A 225 4.29 -21.03 -12.37
N LEU A 226 5.10 -20.01 -12.14
CA LEU A 226 6.46 -19.92 -12.69
C LEU A 226 7.33 -21.09 -12.23
N THR A 227 7.23 -21.48 -10.97
CA THR A 227 7.95 -22.63 -10.44
C THR A 227 7.48 -23.94 -11.07
N HIS A 228 6.16 -24.11 -11.25
CA HIS A 228 5.58 -25.28 -11.90
C HIS A 228 6.04 -25.40 -13.36
N GLN A 229 5.94 -24.31 -14.12
CA GLN A 229 6.38 -24.28 -15.52
C GLN A 229 7.87 -24.60 -15.70
N ARG A 230 8.73 -24.15 -14.78
CA ARG A 230 10.17 -24.50 -14.79
C ARG A 230 10.43 -25.96 -14.50
N ARG A 231 9.65 -26.59 -13.61
CA ARG A 231 9.84 -28.00 -13.20
C ARG A 231 9.19 -29.00 -14.13
N THR A 232 8.08 -28.62 -14.72
CA THR A 232 7.23 -29.51 -15.53
C THR A 232 6.74 -28.78 -16.80
N PRO A 233 7.66 -28.42 -17.74
CA PRO A 233 7.32 -27.55 -18.88
C PRO A 233 6.27 -28.16 -19.83
N HIS A 234 6.11 -29.48 -19.83
CA HIS A 234 5.17 -30.19 -20.72
C HIS A 234 3.87 -30.64 -20.01
N GLN A 235 3.70 -30.33 -18.73
CA GLN A 235 2.49 -30.70 -18.01
C GLN A 235 1.47 -29.55 -18.01
N PRO A 236 0.17 -29.85 -18.19
CA PRO A 236 -0.86 -28.84 -18.13
C PRO A 236 -0.94 -28.21 -16.74
N THR A 237 -1.09 -26.90 -16.70
CA THR A 237 -1.30 -26.17 -15.44
C THR A 237 -2.73 -26.37 -14.96
N THR A 238 -2.91 -27.14 -13.91
CA THR A 238 -4.22 -27.36 -13.29
C THR A 238 -4.32 -26.62 -11.95
N PRO A 239 -5.53 -26.25 -11.49
CA PRO A 239 -5.70 -25.66 -10.16
C PRO A 239 -5.10 -26.53 -9.05
N ALA A 240 -5.28 -27.85 -9.12
CA ALA A 240 -4.73 -28.77 -8.15
C ALA A 240 -3.20 -28.76 -8.08
N ALA A 241 -2.52 -28.57 -9.23
CA ALA A 241 -1.06 -28.47 -9.28
C ALA A 241 -0.56 -27.20 -8.58
N LEU A 242 -1.26 -26.09 -8.74
CA LEU A 242 -0.88 -24.81 -8.14
C LEU A 242 -1.25 -24.70 -6.66
N LEU A 243 -2.30 -25.39 -6.21
CA LEU A 243 -2.76 -25.36 -4.81
C LEU A 243 -2.04 -26.39 -3.91
N ARG A 244 -1.39 -27.39 -4.48
CA ARG A 244 -0.59 -28.34 -3.68
C ARG A 244 0.53 -27.59 -2.93
N PRO A 245 0.76 -27.88 -1.62
CA PRO A 245 1.92 -27.34 -0.92
C PRO A 245 3.18 -27.79 -1.65
N LEU A 246 4.11 -26.87 -1.90
CA LEU A 246 5.43 -27.22 -2.42
C LEU A 246 6.09 -28.17 -1.41
N GLN A 247 6.24 -29.44 -1.76
CA GLN A 247 7.00 -30.37 -0.93
C GLN A 247 8.41 -29.80 -0.76
N PRO A 248 8.96 -29.74 0.47
CA PRO A 248 10.33 -29.35 0.67
C PRO A 248 11.21 -30.27 -0.18
N THR A 249 12.09 -29.68 -0.96
CA THR A 249 13.07 -30.42 -1.75
C THR A 249 13.88 -31.28 -0.76
N ARG A 250 13.70 -32.62 -0.77
CA ARG A 250 14.62 -33.50 -0.08
C ARG A 250 16.00 -33.21 -0.67
N VAL A 251 16.83 -32.53 0.09
CA VAL A 251 18.27 -32.49 -0.19
C VAL A 251 18.72 -33.96 -0.08
N ALA A 252 19.12 -34.55 -1.19
CA ALA A 252 19.72 -35.88 -1.17
C ALA A 252 20.96 -35.79 -0.27
N PRO A 253 21.15 -36.72 0.67
CA PRO A 253 22.41 -36.78 1.39
C PRO A 253 23.54 -36.99 0.39
N THR A 254 24.50 -36.11 0.39
CA THR A 254 25.75 -36.23 -0.37
C THR A 254 26.47 -37.48 0.14
N PRO A 255 26.99 -38.36 -0.74
CA PRO A 255 27.67 -39.59 -0.36
C PRO A 255 28.98 -39.31 0.40
#